data_69f2da2480010f6c1b3f9e328648499c
#
_entry.id   69f2da2480010f6c1b3f9e328648499c
#
_cell.length_a   1.000
_cell.length_b   1.000
_cell.length_c   1.000
_cell.angle_alpha   90.00
_cell.angle_beta   90.00
_cell.angle_gamma   90.00
#
_symmetry.space_group_name_H-M   'P 1'
#
loop_
_entity.id
_entity.type
_entity.pdbx_description
1 polymer ?
#
loop_
_entity_poly.entity_id
_entity_poly.type
_entity_poly.pdbx_seq_one_letter_code
_entity_poly.pdbx_strand_id
1 'polypeptide(L)'
;MKNQGIYVSLDIGTTSIKVVVAEYVRGQLNIIGVGNEKSEGLSRGVIVDIDETVESIRKAVRQAEQKSNIQIKDVIVGIPSNQISIEPCHGMIAVSSENREITDVDVYNVISAAKVRSVAPEREIISVIPEEFIVDGFDGIKDPRGMIGVRLELFASMITGPKTIVHNIKRCIDKAG
;
A
#
# COMPACT_ATOMS: atom_id res chain seq x y z
N MET A 1 -17.44 -4.22 15.96
CA MET A 1 -18.06 -2.97 15.49
C MET A 1 -17.00 -1.87 15.48
N LYS A 2 -16.38 -1.61 14.32
CA LYS A 2 -15.57 -0.42 14.03
C LYS A 2 -15.80 -0.10 12.55
N ASN A 3 -16.93 0.55 12.27
CA ASN A 3 -17.26 0.96 10.90
C ASN A 3 -17.48 2.47 10.83
N GLN A 4 -16.62 3.23 11.49
CA GLN A 4 -16.51 4.67 11.33
C GLN A 4 -15.05 5.01 11.20
N GLY A 5 -14.67 5.71 10.14
CA GLY A 5 -13.30 6.12 9.90
C GLY A 5 -13.23 7.18 8.81
N ILE A 6 -12.23 8.04 8.92
CA ILE A 6 -11.87 8.99 7.87
C ILE A 6 -10.82 8.33 6.99
N TYR A 7 -11.03 8.39 5.69
CA TYR A 7 -10.09 7.93 4.67
C TYR A 7 -9.72 9.11 3.78
N VAL A 8 -8.45 9.28 3.54
CA VAL A 8 -7.94 10.32 2.66
C VAL A 8 -7.14 9.69 1.55
N SER A 9 -7.50 9.97 0.30
CA SER A 9 -6.72 9.55 -0.86
C SER A 9 -6.02 10.75 -1.49
N LEU A 10 -4.76 10.53 -1.91
CA LEU A 10 -3.95 11.48 -2.66
C LEU A 10 -3.58 10.83 -4.00
N ASP A 11 -4.01 11.47 -5.08
CA ASP A 11 -3.63 11.11 -6.46
C ASP A 11 -2.67 12.17 -6.99
N ILE A 12 -1.42 11.75 -7.24
CA ILE A 12 -0.36 12.61 -7.78
C ILE A 12 -0.27 12.36 -9.29
N GLY A 13 -1.16 13.02 -10.02
CA GLY A 13 -1.25 12.91 -11.47
C GLY A 13 -0.40 13.94 -12.21
N THR A 14 -0.08 13.66 -13.49
CA THR A 14 0.74 14.58 -14.33
C THR A 14 0.04 15.91 -14.59
N THR A 15 -1.27 15.95 -14.65
CA THR A 15 -2.06 17.14 -14.97
C THR A 15 -2.61 17.83 -13.73
N SER A 16 -3.00 17.05 -12.75
CA SER A 16 -3.58 17.57 -11.50
C SER A 16 -3.26 16.65 -10.32
N ILE A 17 -3.12 17.24 -9.15
CA ILE A 17 -3.05 16.58 -7.87
C ILE A 17 -4.42 16.65 -7.24
N LYS A 18 -4.97 15.50 -6.83
CA LYS A 18 -6.30 15.41 -6.24
C LYS A 18 -6.22 14.80 -4.85
N VAL A 19 -6.98 15.39 -3.94
CA VAL A 19 -7.17 14.88 -2.57
C VAL A 19 -8.65 14.67 -2.36
N VAL A 20 -9.03 13.48 -1.88
CA VAL A 20 -10.43 13.19 -1.52
C VAL A 20 -10.46 12.75 -0.08
N VAL A 21 -11.26 13.43 0.73
CA VAL A 21 -11.57 13.06 2.11
C VAL A 21 -12.94 12.41 2.14
N ALA A 22 -13.00 11.19 2.64
CA ALA A 22 -14.23 10.43 2.75
C ALA A 22 -14.43 9.92 4.17
N GLU A 23 -15.67 9.94 4.61
CA GLU A 23 -16.12 9.35 5.86
C GLU A 23 -16.83 8.02 5.58
N TYR A 24 -16.44 6.96 6.30
CA TYR A 24 -17.12 5.67 6.21
C TYR A 24 -18.08 5.52 7.40
N VAL A 25 -19.38 5.54 7.11
CA VAL A 25 -20.44 5.44 8.10
C VAL A 25 -21.49 4.44 7.65
N ARG A 26 -21.84 3.48 8.52
CA ARG A 26 -22.91 2.49 8.30
C ARG A 26 -22.81 1.73 6.97
N GLY A 27 -21.60 1.38 6.55
CA GLY A 27 -21.37 0.63 5.32
C GLY A 27 -21.31 1.49 4.05
N GLN A 28 -21.37 2.81 4.16
CA GLN A 28 -21.31 3.75 3.03
C GLN A 28 -20.11 4.69 3.16
N LEU A 29 -19.52 5.02 2.04
CA LEU A 29 -18.44 5.98 1.91
C LEU A 29 -19.02 7.31 1.42
N ASN A 30 -18.94 8.35 2.25
CA ASN A 30 -19.44 9.69 1.92
C ASN A 30 -18.25 10.62 1.70
N ILE A 31 -18.18 11.28 0.55
CA ILE A 31 -17.16 12.29 0.27
C ILE A 31 -17.51 13.57 1.01
N ILE A 32 -16.62 14.04 1.88
CA ILE A 32 -16.80 15.23 2.71
C ILE A 32 -15.84 16.37 2.38
N GLY A 33 -14.80 16.10 1.60
CA GLY A 33 -13.86 17.14 1.14
C GLY A 33 -13.12 16.72 -0.11
N VAL A 34 -12.86 17.68 -1.00
CA VAL A 34 -12.09 17.46 -2.24
C VAL A 34 -11.16 18.64 -2.48
N GLY A 35 -9.87 18.35 -2.68
CA GLY A 35 -8.89 19.29 -3.21
C GLY A 35 -8.51 18.89 -4.64
N ASN A 36 -8.33 19.87 -5.50
CA ASN A 36 -7.87 19.66 -6.88
C ASN A 36 -6.98 20.83 -7.28
N GLU A 37 -5.72 20.56 -7.57
CA GLU A 37 -4.73 21.57 -7.92
C GLU A 37 -4.03 21.16 -9.21
N LYS A 38 -3.59 22.15 -10.00
CA LYS A 38 -2.75 21.89 -11.16
C LYS A 38 -1.43 21.26 -10.69
N SER A 39 -1.01 20.20 -11.36
CA SER A 39 0.25 19.55 -11.07
C SER A 39 1.41 20.36 -11.66
N GLU A 40 2.37 20.71 -10.83
CA GLU A 40 3.66 21.27 -11.21
C GLU A 40 4.77 20.35 -10.70
N GLY A 41 5.93 20.34 -11.38
CA GLY A 41 7.05 19.47 -11.02
C GLY A 41 6.90 18.00 -11.44
N LEU A 42 5.88 17.62 -12.24
CA LEU A 42 5.70 16.28 -12.80
C LEU A 42 5.78 16.28 -14.32
N SER A 43 6.41 15.23 -14.86
CA SER A 43 6.44 14.94 -16.29
C SER A 43 6.22 13.44 -16.52
N ARG A 44 5.21 13.07 -17.31
CA ARG A 44 4.89 11.69 -17.68
C ARG A 44 4.78 10.73 -16.48
N GLY A 45 4.21 11.20 -15.37
CA GLY A 45 4.06 10.41 -14.13
C GLY A 45 5.33 10.30 -13.28
N VAL A 46 6.39 11.04 -13.63
CA VAL A 46 7.64 11.09 -12.86
C VAL A 46 7.82 12.47 -12.26
N ILE A 47 8.22 12.53 -11.00
CA ILE A 47 8.56 13.78 -10.31
C ILE A 47 9.91 14.26 -10.85
N VAL A 48 9.91 15.44 -11.47
CA VAL A 48 11.11 16.12 -12.03
C VAL A 48 11.53 17.30 -11.19
N ASP A 49 10.62 17.87 -10.39
CA ASP A 49 10.90 18.90 -9.39
C ASP A 49 10.14 18.60 -8.10
N ILE A 50 10.92 18.39 -7.03
CA ILE A 50 10.37 18.05 -5.72
C ILE A 50 9.61 19.20 -5.09
N ASP A 51 10.16 20.41 -5.15
CA ASP A 51 9.62 21.54 -4.41
C ASP A 51 8.33 22.08 -5.07
N GLU A 52 8.27 22.12 -6.39
CA GLU A 52 7.04 22.43 -7.13
C GLU A 52 5.94 21.38 -6.86
N THR A 53 6.31 20.09 -6.83
CA THR A 53 5.36 19.02 -6.51
C THR A 53 4.84 19.13 -5.08
N VAL A 54 5.71 19.44 -4.12
CA VAL A 54 5.33 19.65 -2.71
C VAL A 54 4.32 20.80 -2.57
N GLU A 55 4.57 21.93 -3.24
CA GLU A 55 3.63 23.06 -3.18
C GLU A 55 2.27 22.74 -3.81
N SER A 56 2.26 21.98 -4.92
CA SER A 56 1.02 21.52 -5.54
C SER A 56 0.23 20.57 -4.61
N ILE A 57 0.94 19.65 -3.91
CA ILE A 57 0.32 18.76 -2.91
C ILE A 57 -0.25 19.59 -1.76
N ARG A 58 0.52 20.52 -1.19
CA ARG A 58 0.06 21.38 -0.09
C ARG A 58 -1.21 22.16 -0.43
N LYS A 59 -1.28 22.73 -1.63
CA LYS A 59 -2.46 23.45 -2.09
C LYS A 59 -3.68 22.55 -2.20
N ALA A 60 -3.53 21.35 -2.77
CA ALA A 60 -4.62 20.37 -2.87
C ALA A 60 -5.09 19.90 -1.49
N VAL A 61 -4.15 19.61 -0.57
CA VAL A 61 -4.45 19.21 0.81
C VAL A 61 -5.23 20.30 1.53
N ARG A 62 -4.76 21.55 1.51
CA ARG A 62 -5.45 22.69 2.14
C ARG A 62 -6.88 22.88 1.62
N GLN A 63 -7.12 22.71 0.33
CA GLN A 63 -8.47 22.78 -0.25
C GLN A 63 -9.38 21.66 0.31
N ALA A 64 -8.87 20.45 0.44
CA ALA A 64 -9.62 19.33 0.98
C ALA A 64 -9.92 19.52 2.48
N GLU A 65 -8.94 19.97 3.26
CA GLU A 65 -9.07 20.29 4.69
C GLU A 65 -10.13 21.37 4.94
N GLN A 66 -10.08 22.45 4.16
CA GLN A 66 -11.07 23.56 4.28
C GLN A 66 -12.50 23.07 4.02
N LYS A 67 -12.71 22.15 3.06
CA LYS A 67 -14.04 21.64 2.73
C LYS A 67 -14.53 20.58 3.71
N SER A 68 -13.63 19.73 4.21
CA SER A 68 -13.98 18.66 5.15
C SER A 68 -13.99 19.14 6.61
N ASN A 69 -13.34 20.24 6.92
CA ASN A 69 -13.03 20.70 8.27
C ASN A 69 -12.25 19.65 9.10
N ILE A 70 -11.40 18.85 8.41
CA ILE A 70 -10.58 17.81 9.01
C ILE A 70 -9.11 18.11 8.69
N GLN A 71 -8.24 18.05 9.69
CA GLN A 71 -6.80 18.07 9.49
C GLN A 71 -6.32 16.72 8.99
N ILE A 72 -5.65 16.70 7.83
CA ILE A 72 -5.13 15.50 7.19
C ILE A 72 -3.74 15.19 7.78
N LYS A 73 -3.58 13.95 8.29
CA LYS A 73 -2.32 13.46 8.85
C LYS A 73 -1.76 12.27 8.09
N ASP A 74 -2.66 11.46 7.53
CA ASP A 74 -2.31 10.24 6.82
C ASP A 74 -3.07 10.20 5.50
N VAL A 75 -2.43 9.70 4.46
CA VAL A 75 -3.02 9.59 3.13
C VAL A 75 -2.75 8.21 2.50
N ILE A 76 -3.70 7.74 1.73
CA ILE A 76 -3.54 6.60 0.83
C ILE A 76 -3.15 7.14 -0.53
N VAL A 77 -1.98 6.75 -1.04
CA VAL A 77 -1.41 7.28 -2.28
C VAL A 77 -1.48 6.26 -3.39
N GLY A 78 -1.96 6.68 -4.56
CA GLY A 78 -1.88 5.89 -5.77
C GLY A 78 -0.47 5.93 -6.39
N ILE A 79 0.05 4.76 -6.78
CA ILE A 79 1.28 4.65 -7.56
C ILE A 79 0.92 4.41 -9.02
N PRO A 80 1.54 5.12 -9.99
CA PRO A 80 1.25 4.93 -11.42
C PRO A 80 1.44 3.47 -11.85
N SER A 81 0.42 2.86 -12.44
CA SER A 81 0.40 1.42 -12.78
C SER A 81 1.47 1.01 -13.80
N ASN A 82 1.87 1.92 -14.69
CA ASN A 82 2.93 1.69 -15.67
C ASN A 82 4.34 1.59 -15.08
N GLN A 83 4.49 1.86 -13.78
CA GLN A 83 5.77 1.80 -13.05
C GLN A 83 5.88 0.57 -12.16
N ILE A 84 4.79 -0.16 -11.94
CA ILE A 84 4.77 -1.34 -11.09
C ILE A 84 4.83 -2.63 -11.92
N SER A 85 5.43 -3.67 -11.34
CA SER A 85 5.35 -5.05 -11.84
C SER A 85 4.70 -5.92 -10.78
N ILE A 86 3.89 -6.88 -11.24
CA ILE A 86 3.27 -7.89 -10.39
C ILE A 86 3.80 -9.24 -10.84
N GLU A 87 4.41 -9.97 -9.93
CA GLU A 87 4.99 -11.28 -10.21
C GLU A 87 4.56 -12.29 -9.15
N PRO A 88 4.30 -13.55 -9.54
CA PRO A 88 4.00 -14.59 -8.57
C PRO A 88 5.24 -14.86 -7.70
N CYS A 89 5.02 -15.10 -6.42
CA CYS A 89 6.05 -15.51 -5.48
C CYS A 89 5.52 -16.61 -4.58
N HIS A 90 6.47 -17.37 -3.99
CA HIS A 90 6.18 -18.51 -3.12
C HIS A 90 7.07 -18.41 -1.90
N GLY A 91 6.50 -18.63 -0.73
CA GLY A 91 7.22 -18.74 0.52
C GLY A 91 6.90 -20.06 1.22
N MET A 92 7.84 -20.58 2.00
CA MET A 92 7.65 -21.80 2.78
C MET A 92 8.41 -21.67 4.10
N ILE A 93 7.78 -22.11 5.19
CA ILE A 93 8.40 -22.21 6.51
C ILE A 93 7.97 -23.52 7.21
N ALA A 94 8.75 -23.93 8.20
CA ALA A 94 8.30 -24.88 9.20
C ALA A 94 7.57 -24.11 10.33
N VAL A 95 6.45 -24.67 10.81
CA VAL A 95 5.73 -24.14 11.96
C VAL A 95 6.52 -24.45 13.23
N SER A 96 6.86 -23.42 14.00
CA SER A 96 7.82 -23.49 15.11
C SER A 96 7.17 -23.64 16.49
N SER A 97 5.85 -23.49 16.61
CA SER A 97 5.13 -23.62 17.88
C SER A 97 5.17 -25.07 18.41
N GLU A 98 5.26 -25.24 19.72
CA GLU A 98 5.33 -26.56 20.37
C GLU A 98 4.10 -27.42 20.07
N ASN A 99 2.92 -26.82 20.01
CA ASN A 99 1.65 -27.48 19.67
C ASN A 99 1.35 -27.51 18.17
N ARG A 100 2.30 -26.98 17.33
CA ARG A 100 2.16 -26.86 15.87
C ARG A 100 0.93 -26.05 15.41
N GLU A 101 0.38 -25.23 16.24
CA GLU A 101 -0.67 -24.30 15.89
C GLU A 101 -0.07 -23.11 15.13
N ILE A 102 -0.61 -22.81 13.97
CA ILE A 102 -0.17 -21.70 13.11
C ILE A 102 -0.65 -20.38 13.72
N THR A 103 0.30 -19.49 13.96
CA THR A 103 0.09 -18.20 14.61
C THR A 103 0.26 -17.02 13.63
N ASP A 104 -0.02 -15.79 14.08
CA ASP A 104 0.29 -14.56 13.33
C ASP A 104 1.79 -14.45 12.99
N VAL A 105 2.66 -14.97 13.86
CA VAL A 105 4.11 -14.98 13.64
C VAL A 105 4.47 -15.89 12.45
N ASP A 106 3.86 -17.06 12.34
CA ASP A 106 4.11 -17.96 11.23
C ASP A 106 3.59 -17.36 9.91
N VAL A 107 2.41 -16.73 9.93
CA VAL A 107 1.89 -16.00 8.75
C VAL A 107 2.83 -14.88 8.33
N TYR A 108 3.33 -14.09 9.28
CA TYR A 108 4.32 -13.05 9.00
C TYR A 108 5.62 -13.63 8.42
N ASN A 109 6.10 -14.75 8.98
CA ASN A 109 7.33 -15.38 8.56
C ASN A 109 7.22 -15.99 7.14
N VAL A 110 6.11 -16.62 6.78
CA VAL A 110 5.92 -17.17 5.43
C VAL A 110 5.79 -16.08 4.38
N ILE A 111 5.14 -14.95 4.72
CA ILE A 111 5.11 -13.76 3.85
C ILE A 111 6.53 -13.18 3.69
N SER A 112 7.32 -13.16 4.77
CA SER A 112 8.71 -12.70 4.72
C SER A 112 9.60 -13.63 3.91
N ALA A 113 9.39 -14.94 3.99
CA ALA A 113 10.08 -15.94 3.16
C ALA A 113 9.75 -15.75 1.67
N ALA A 114 8.50 -15.44 1.33
CA ALA A 114 8.10 -15.15 -0.05
C ALA A 114 8.80 -13.91 -0.65
N LYS A 115 9.27 -12.97 0.19
CA LYS A 115 10.04 -11.79 -0.22
C LYS A 115 11.50 -12.08 -0.55
N VAL A 116 12.04 -13.25 -0.16
CA VAL A 116 13.43 -13.64 -0.39
C VAL A 116 13.64 -14.05 -1.85
N ARG A 117 13.25 -13.19 -2.76
CA ARG A 117 13.53 -13.33 -4.18
C ARG A 117 14.47 -12.20 -4.62
N SER A 118 15.37 -12.52 -5.54
CA SER A 118 16.24 -11.50 -6.12
C SER A 118 15.40 -10.51 -6.93
N VAL A 119 15.17 -9.34 -6.36
CA VAL A 119 14.57 -8.19 -7.05
C VAL A 119 15.72 -7.37 -7.62
N ALA A 120 15.56 -6.84 -8.83
CA ALA A 120 16.55 -5.99 -9.46
C ALA A 120 16.97 -4.83 -8.52
N PRO A 121 18.26 -4.46 -8.44
CA PRO A 121 18.78 -3.50 -7.46
C PRO A 121 18.09 -2.13 -7.47
N GLU A 122 17.58 -1.70 -8.64
CA GLU A 122 16.86 -0.45 -8.85
C GLU A 122 15.38 -0.50 -8.46
N ARG A 123 14.87 -1.68 -8.10
CA ARG A 123 13.48 -1.89 -7.69
C ARG A 123 13.38 -2.26 -6.22
N GLU A 124 12.23 -2.05 -5.63
CA GLU A 124 11.89 -2.49 -4.28
C GLU A 124 10.54 -3.18 -4.24
N ILE A 125 10.34 -4.02 -3.24
CA ILE A 125 9.07 -4.67 -2.98
C ILE A 125 8.17 -3.65 -2.27
N ILE A 126 7.06 -3.30 -2.93
CA ILE A 126 6.03 -2.40 -2.38
C ILE A 126 5.10 -3.21 -1.46
N SER A 127 4.66 -4.38 -1.93
CA SER A 127 3.75 -5.25 -1.18
C SER A 127 3.85 -6.70 -1.64
N VAL A 128 3.44 -7.62 -0.76
CA VAL A 128 3.15 -9.01 -1.10
C VAL A 128 1.70 -9.27 -0.70
N ILE A 129 0.90 -9.69 -1.66
CA ILE A 129 -0.53 -9.95 -1.48
C ILE A 129 -0.72 -11.47 -1.46
N PRO A 130 -1.07 -12.07 -0.30
CA PRO A 130 -1.42 -13.47 -0.19
C PRO A 130 -2.58 -13.85 -1.13
N GLU A 131 -2.44 -14.93 -1.87
CA GLU A 131 -3.51 -15.50 -2.69
C GLU A 131 -4.11 -16.72 -2.02
N GLU A 132 -3.24 -17.65 -1.61
CA GLU A 132 -3.64 -18.85 -0.86
C GLU A 132 -2.49 -19.37 0.01
N PHE A 133 -2.86 -20.04 1.08
CA PHE A 133 -1.95 -20.79 1.93
C PHE A 133 -2.10 -22.28 1.71
N ILE A 134 -1.02 -23.01 1.96
CA ILE A 134 -0.99 -24.47 1.93
C ILE A 134 -0.44 -24.95 3.28
N VAL A 135 -1.17 -25.84 3.94
CA VAL A 135 -0.77 -26.48 5.21
C VAL A 135 -0.58 -27.95 4.98
N ASP A 136 0.64 -28.46 5.17
CA ASP A 136 1.00 -29.88 4.98
C ASP A 136 0.56 -30.47 3.63
N GLY A 137 0.51 -29.63 2.57
CA GLY A 137 0.12 -30.03 1.22
C GLY A 137 -1.38 -29.84 0.91
N PHE A 138 -2.19 -29.38 1.85
CA PHE A 138 -3.59 -29.01 1.61
C PHE A 138 -3.66 -27.55 1.18
N ASP A 139 -4.10 -27.30 -0.04
CA ASP A 139 -4.20 -25.99 -0.69
C ASP A 139 -5.55 -25.27 -0.46
N GLY A 140 -5.72 -24.09 -1.08
CA GLY A 140 -6.97 -23.32 -1.06
C GLY A 140 -7.29 -22.63 0.27
N ILE A 141 -6.37 -22.64 1.24
CA ILE A 141 -6.59 -22.07 2.57
C ILE A 141 -6.46 -20.54 2.49
N LYS A 142 -7.49 -19.82 2.94
CA LYS A 142 -7.50 -18.33 2.94
C LYS A 142 -6.91 -17.75 4.20
N ASP A 143 -7.12 -18.38 5.34
CA ASP A 143 -6.51 -18.00 6.62
C ASP A 143 -6.09 -19.26 7.37
N PRO A 144 -4.78 -19.49 7.55
CA PRO A 144 -4.27 -20.69 8.20
C PRO A 144 -4.19 -20.58 9.72
N ARG A 145 -4.49 -19.40 10.32
CA ARG A 145 -4.36 -19.17 11.77
C ARG A 145 -5.26 -20.12 12.57
N GLY A 146 -4.70 -20.70 13.63
CA GLY A 146 -5.37 -21.67 14.47
C GLY A 146 -5.42 -23.09 13.89
N MET A 147 -4.96 -23.31 12.64
CA MET A 147 -4.79 -24.65 12.09
C MET A 147 -3.53 -25.30 12.65
N ILE A 148 -3.55 -26.63 12.76
CA ILE A 148 -2.38 -27.42 13.16
C ILE A 148 -1.67 -27.93 11.90
N GLY A 149 -0.35 -27.73 11.83
CA GLY A 149 0.46 -28.19 10.72
C GLY A 149 1.95 -28.10 11.00
N VAL A 150 2.74 -28.81 10.22
CA VAL A 150 4.22 -28.81 10.32
C VAL A 150 4.84 -27.81 9.34
N ARG A 151 4.22 -27.69 8.15
CA ARG A 151 4.71 -26.88 7.05
C ARG A 151 3.63 -25.91 6.59
N LEU A 152 3.99 -24.64 6.55
CA LEU A 152 3.14 -23.57 6.00
C LEU A 152 3.80 -23.03 4.75
N GLU A 153 3.04 -23.01 3.65
CA GLU A 153 3.43 -22.42 2.38
C GLU A 153 2.46 -21.31 1.99
N LEU A 154 2.94 -20.39 1.17
CA LEU A 154 2.18 -19.24 0.67
C LEU A 154 2.43 -19.09 -0.82
N PHE A 155 1.38 -19.06 -1.62
CA PHE A 155 1.39 -18.45 -2.95
C PHE A 155 0.85 -17.02 -2.85
N ALA A 156 1.57 -16.10 -3.45
CA ALA A 156 1.27 -14.67 -3.36
C ALA A 156 1.68 -13.91 -4.62
N SER A 157 1.09 -12.74 -4.82
CA SER A 157 1.52 -11.75 -5.80
C SER A 157 2.46 -10.74 -5.15
N MET A 158 3.68 -10.65 -5.65
CA MET A 158 4.69 -9.66 -5.24
C MET A 158 4.60 -8.43 -6.14
N ILE A 159 4.32 -7.28 -5.53
CA ILE A 159 4.26 -5.99 -6.22
C ILE A 159 5.58 -5.27 -6.02
N THR A 160 6.24 -4.90 -7.12
CA THR A 160 7.50 -4.16 -7.10
C THR A 160 7.41 -2.87 -7.90
N GLY A 161 8.22 -1.87 -7.52
CA GLY A 161 8.33 -0.60 -8.23
C GLY A 161 9.76 -0.05 -8.21
N PRO A 162 10.09 0.92 -9.10
CA PRO A 162 11.38 1.59 -9.09
C PRO A 162 11.57 2.36 -7.78
N LYS A 163 12.68 2.11 -7.07
CA LYS A 163 13.02 2.79 -5.80
C LYS A 163 12.94 4.30 -5.90
N THR A 164 13.49 4.86 -6.98
CA THR A 164 13.53 6.31 -7.19
C THR A 164 12.12 6.92 -7.22
N ILE A 165 11.16 6.26 -7.88
CA ILE A 165 9.78 6.76 -7.98
C ILE A 165 9.09 6.69 -6.64
N VAL A 166 9.15 5.52 -5.96
CA VAL A 166 8.52 5.32 -4.66
C VAL A 166 9.09 6.29 -3.61
N HIS A 167 10.42 6.42 -3.58
CA HIS A 167 11.09 7.31 -2.63
C HIS A 167 10.81 8.79 -2.91
N ASN A 168 10.75 9.22 -4.18
CA ASN A 168 10.42 10.61 -4.51
C ASN A 168 8.97 10.96 -4.15
N ILE A 169 8.02 10.06 -4.42
CA ILE A 169 6.62 10.24 -3.99
C ILE A 169 6.56 10.38 -2.47
N LYS A 170 7.17 9.44 -1.73
CA LYS A 170 7.21 9.50 -0.27
C LYS A 170 7.83 10.80 0.23
N ARG A 171 8.98 11.20 -0.33
CA ARG A 171 9.66 12.44 0.05
C ARG A 171 8.79 13.68 -0.18
N CYS A 172 8.04 13.74 -1.29
CA CYS A 172 7.12 14.86 -1.53
C CYS A 172 6.00 14.92 -0.50
N ILE A 173 5.44 13.76 -0.13
CA ILE A 173 4.38 13.67 0.87
C ILE A 173 4.92 14.09 2.24
N ASP A 174 6.04 13.53 2.68
CA ASP A 174 6.68 13.85 3.97
C ASP A 174 7.03 15.35 4.07
N LYS A 175 7.47 15.98 2.96
CA LYS A 175 7.75 17.43 2.91
C LYS A 175 6.48 18.28 2.85
N ALA A 176 5.39 17.75 2.36
CA ALA A 176 4.14 18.47 2.29
C ALA A 176 3.46 18.64 3.66
N GLY A 177 3.77 17.78 4.62
CA GLY A 177 3.32 17.79 6.03
C GLY A 177 2.38 16.67 6.31
#